data_00ef2c611ca0fa3d3b93a897ba60b3d2
#
_entry.id   00ef2c611ca0fa3d3b93a897ba60b3d2
#
_cell.length_a   1.000
_cell.length_b   1.000
_cell.length_c   1.000
_cell.angle_alpha   90.00
_cell.angle_beta   90.00
_cell.angle_gamma   90.00
#
_symmetry.space_group_name_H-M   'P 1'
#
loop_
_entity.id
_entity.type
_entity.pdbx_description
1 polymer ?
#
loop_
_entity_poly.entity_id
_entity_poly.type
_entity_poly.pdbx_seq_one_letter_code
_entity_poly.pdbx_strand_id
1 'polypeptide(L)'
;MQNYNNPAPPPQPPQGGYGYRPQPPAKKGMSTGVKVLIAALVLVIGGGVLLAALVGGSLYYFSRKAQDAAGVRSAEALKGLKGGAASGGATSDGADAPQPTAGQRAAVAGGQTAEWGQQEISWTVPQKWKKFNAESQSFMWRSPGSWDAASLIVSVAPMAADFPAEVSLQGYYDSFRRDRQKYAEVRWLRLGGAKGVMFREAAPEKPDDPQRLQWIGYRDYKGQKQYVTIMLASQGKYFAQHEDAMYGVLYSTEMGE
;
A
#
# COMPACT_ATOMS: atom_id res chain seq x y z
N MET A 1 26.88 -91.33 -35.78
CA MET A 1 25.65 -90.44 -35.76
C MET A 1 25.17 -90.33 -34.34
N GLN A 2 25.54 -89.28 -33.65
CA GLN A 2 25.11 -89.05 -32.26
C GLN A 2 24.15 -87.86 -32.21
N ASN A 3 22.88 -88.15 -31.86
CA ASN A 3 21.87 -87.12 -31.61
C ASN A 3 22.08 -86.57 -30.22
N TYR A 4 22.42 -85.27 -30.10
CA TYR A 4 22.44 -84.55 -28.86
C TYR A 4 21.05 -83.99 -28.64
N ASN A 5 20.29 -84.57 -27.68
CA ASN A 5 19.09 -83.97 -27.15
C ASN A 5 19.49 -82.79 -26.21
N ASN A 6 19.26 -81.58 -26.67
CA ASN A 6 19.32 -80.41 -25.78
C ASN A 6 18.02 -80.27 -24.96
N PRO A 7 18.07 -80.25 -23.61
CA PRO A 7 16.92 -80.03 -22.82
C PRO A 7 16.39 -78.60 -22.98
N ALA A 8 15.07 -78.46 -23.02
CA ALA A 8 14.39 -77.17 -23.11
C ALA A 8 14.72 -76.27 -21.91
N PRO A 9 14.86 -74.94 -22.10
CA PRO A 9 15.09 -74.00 -21.02
C PRO A 9 13.87 -73.93 -20.06
N PRO A 10 14.12 -73.73 -18.77
CA PRO A 10 13.03 -73.64 -17.77
C PRO A 10 12.12 -72.41 -18.03
N PRO A 11 10.81 -72.50 -17.67
CA PRO A 11 9.86 -71.43 -17.83
C PRO A 11 10.27 -70.23 -16.97
N GLN A 12 10.28 -69.05 -17.56
CA GLN A 12 10.52 -67.80 -16.85
C GLN A 12 9.36 -67.49 -15.91
N PRO A 13 9.63 -67.01 -14.68
CA PRO A 13 8.60 -66.60 -13.76
C PRO A 13 7.80 -65.38 -14.30
N PRO A 14 6.52 -65.25 -14.01
CA PRO A 14 5.69 -64.16 -14.48
C PRO A 14 6.26 -62.83 -13.96
N GLN A 15 6.59 -61.93 -14.89
CA GLN A 15 6.98 -60.57 -14.55
C GLN A 15 5.74 -59.85 -13.91
N GLY A 16 5.81 -59.65 -12.59
CA GLY A 16 4.83 -58.92 -11.84
C GLY A 16 4.66 -57.54 -12.42
N GLY A 17 3.45 -57.21 -12.87
CA GLY A 17 3.07 -55.90 -13.36
C GLY A 17 3.36 -54.83 -12.29
N TYR A 18 4.27 -53.94 -12.58
CA TYR A 18 4.46 -52.72 -11.75
C TYR A 18 3.19 -51.92 -11.83
N GLY A 19 2.43 -51.93 -10.71
CA GLY A 19 1.24 -51.12 -10.53
C GLY A 19 1.59 -49.64 -10.81
N TYR A 20 0.91 -49.07 -11.80
CA TYR A 20 0.95 -47.63 -12.12
C TYR A 20 0.50 -46.89 -10.86
N ARG A 21 1.43 -46.31 -10.07
CA ARG A 21 1.10 -45.30 -9.07
C ARG A 21 0.71 -44.04 -9.80
N PRO A 22 -0.53 -43.53 -9.65
CA PRO A 22 -0.87 -42.22 -10.22
C PRO A 22 0.11 -41.18 -9.65
N GLN A 23 0.83 -40.50 -10.49
CA GLN A 23 1.62 -39.35 -10.07
C GLN A 23 0.67 -38.30 -9.50
N PRO A 24 0.95 -37.74 -8.32
CA PRO A 24 0.18 -36.62 -7.79
C PRO A 24 0.21 -35.49 -8.81
N PRO A 25 -0.92 -34.77 -9.02
CA PRO A 25 -1.00 -33.69 -10.01
C PRO A 25 0.11 -32.67 -9.71
N ALA A 26 0.91 -32.37 -10.72
CA ALA A 26 1.96 -31.38 -10.64
C ALA A 26 1.33 -30.08 -10.18
N LYS A 27 1.75 -29.54 -9.02
CA LYS A 27 1.35 -28.22 -8.55
C LYS A 27 1.66 -27.24 -9.65
N LYS A 28 0.65 -26.66 -10.30
CA LYS A 28 0.82 -25.58 -11.28
C LYS A 28 1.54 -24.44 -10.57
N GLY A 29 2.83 -24.32 -10.77
CA GLY A 29 3.62 -23.20 -10.30
C GLY A 29 3.08 -21.90 -10.89
N MET A 30 3.12 -20.82 -10.14
CA MET A 30 2.78 -19.50 -10.63
C MET A 30 3.54 -19.19 -11.92
N SER A 31 2.84 -18.67 -12.92
CA SER A 31 3.45 -18.32 -14.20
C SER A 31 4.58 -17.29 -13.99
N THR A 32 5.59 -17.33 -14.84
CA THR A 32 6.75 -16.42 -14.77
C THR A 32 6.30 -14.96 -14.77
N GLY A 33 5.23 -14.61 -15.51
CA GLY A 33 4.67 -13.26 -15.53
C GLY A 33 4.12 -12.81 -14.17
N VAL A 34 3.48 -13.72 -13.42
CA VAL A 34 2.98 -13.40 -12.07
C VAL A 34 4.15 -13.22 -11.09
N LYS A 35 5.20 -14.00 -11.20
CA LYS A 35 6.42 -13.83 -10.36
C LYS A 35 7.13 -12.51 -10.66
N VAL A 36 7.22 -12.09 -11.90
CA VAL A 36 7.82 -10.80 -12.30
C VAL A 36 6.95 -9.65 -11.80
N LEU A 37 5.62 -9.77 -11.90
CA LEU A 37 4.70 -8.74 -11.40
C LEU A 37 4.78 -8.58 -9.88
N ILE A 38 4.85 -9.69 -9.14
CA ILE A 38 5.04 -9.67 -7.68
C ILE A 38 6.40 -9.08 -7.32
N ALA A 39 7.47 -9.45 -8.03
CA ALA A 39 8.80 -8.90 -7.79
C ALA A 39 8.86 -7.39 -8.10
N ALA A 40 8.23 -6.94 -9.18
CA ALA A 40 8.12 -5.50 -9.49
C ALA A 40 7.29 -4.76 -8.45
N LEU A 41 6.20 -5.35 -7.97
CA LEU A 41 5.35 -4.79 -6.92
C LEU A 41 6.09 -4.67 -5.58
N VAL A 42 6.86 -5.71 -5.22
CA VAL A 42 7.71 -5.71 -4.01
C VAL A 42 8.84 -4.68 -4.12
N LEU A 43 9.45 -4.51 -5.31
CA LEU A 43 10.46 -3.48 -5.56
C LEU A 43 9.87 -2.07 -5.49
N VAL A 44 8.65 -1.85 -5.98
CA VAL A 44 7.97 -0.55 -5.90
C VAL A 44 7.55 -0.23 -4.46
N ILE A 45 7.04 -1.21 -3.71
CA ILE A 45 6.67 -1.03 -2.30
C ILE A 45 7.94 -0.90 -1.45
N GLY A 46 8.91 -1.79 -1.63
CA GLY A 46 10.18 -1.76 -0.90
C GLY A 46 11.04 -0.52 -1.24
N GLY A 47 11.07 -0.12 -2.51
CA GLY A 47 11.74 1.09 -2.97
C GLY A 47 11.07 2.37 -2.45
N GLY A 48 9.73 2.41 -2.37
CA GLY A 48 8.97 3.51 -1.79
C GLY A 48 9.24 3.68 -0.31
N VAL A 49 9.29 2.59 0.46
CA VAL A 49 9.63 2.61 1.91
C VAL A 49 11.09 2.97 2.12
N LEU A 50 12.03 2.47 1.29
CA LEU A 50 13.44 2.83 1.34
C LEU A 50 13.67 4.31 0.96
N LEU A 51 12.98 4.83 -0.05
CA LEU A 51 13.04 6.26 -0.40
C LEU A 51 12.42 7.12 0.71
N ALA A 52 11.31 6.71 1.32
CA ALA A 52 10.73 7.41 2.45
C ALA A 52 11.67 7.38 3.68
N ALA A 53 12.33 6.26 3.94
CA ALA A 53 13.32 6.16 5.01
C ALA A 53 14.60 6.95 4.72
N LEU A 54 15.07 6.98 3.46
CA LEU A 54 16.26 7.76 3.06
C LEU A 54 15.96 9.26 3.02
N VAL A 55 14.81 9.69 2.51
CA VAL A 55 14.41 11.10 2.49
C VAL A 55 14.02 11.57 3.88
N GLY A 56 13.25 10.79 4.65
CA GLY A 56 12.93 11.09 6.04
C GLY A 56 14.16 11.06 6.96
N GLY A 57 15.02 10.09 6.77
CA GLY A 57 16.28 9.97 7.52
C GLY A 57 17.28 11.08 7.20
N SER A 58 17.39 11.50 5.94
CA SER A 58 18.24 12.62 5.56
C SER A 58 17.70 13.96 6.06
N LEU A 59 16.39 14.20 5.97
CA LEU A 59 15.77 15.39 6.54
C LEU A 59 15.88 15.44 8.06
N TYR A 60 15.75 14.29 8.75
CA TYR A 60 15.97 14.19 10.19
C TYR A 60 17.45 14.47 10.55
N TYR A 61 18.39 13.92 9.80
CA TYR A 61 19.82 14.18 10.02
C TYR A 61 20.20 15.63 9.75
N PHE A 62 19.67 16.24 8.69
CA PHE A 62 19.88 17.65 8.38
C PHE A 62 19.16 18.58 9.37
N SER A 63 17.97 18.24 9.86
CA SER A 63 17.26 19.04 10.86
C SER A 63 17.99 19.01 12.21
N ARG A 64 18.54 17.86 12.61
CA ARG A 64 19.34 17.74 13.82
C ARG A 64 20.64 18.54 13.72
N LYS A 65 21.33 18.46 12.58
CA LYS A 65 22.55 19.24 12.34
C LYS A 65 22.26 20.74 12.22
N ALA A 66 21.10 21.15 11.69
CA ALA A 66 20.64 22.52 11.67
C ALA A 66 20.24 23.02 13.07
N GLN A 67 19.66 22.17 13.93
CA GLN A 67 19.36 22.48 15.34
C GLN A 67 20.62 22.63 16.17
N ASP A 68 21.61 21.77 15.97
CA ASP A 68 22.93 21.87 16.65
C ASP A 68 23.68 23.14 16.18
N ALA A 69 23.54 23.54 14.93
CA ALA A 69 24.10 24.79 14.40
C ALA A 69 23.30 26.05 14.77
N ALA A 70 21.99 25.91 15.02
CA ALA A 70 21.08 27.00 15.41
C ALA A 70 20.94 27.16 16.93
N GLY A 71 21.45 26.22 17.70
CA GLY A 71 21.34 26.18 19.18
C GLY A 71 21.92 27.37 19.95
N VAL A 72 22.56 28.29 19.26
CA VAL A 72 23.10 29.52 19.87
C VAL A 72 22.30 30.78 19.55
N ARG A 73 21.39 30.72 18.55
CA ARG A 73 20.62 31.91 18.11
C ARG A 73 19.13 31.88 18.41
N SER A 74 18.57 30.72 18.79
CA SER A 74 17.13 30.57 18.96
C SER A 74 16.61 30.97 20.35
N ALA A 75 17.45 31.06 21.36
CA ALA A 75 17.05 31.45 22.71
C ALA A 75 16.70 32.94 22.83
N GLU A 76 17.21 33.79 21.98
CA GLU A 76 16.89 35.23 21.99
C GLU A 76 15.65 35.58 21.13
N ALA A 77 15.37 34.83 20.05
CA ALA A 77 14.22 35.08 19.19
C ALA A 77 12.86 34.67 19.86
N LEU A 78 12.89 33.70 20.79
CA LEU A 78 11.69 33.26 21.52
C LEU A 78 11.28 34.18 22.66
N LYS A 79 12.12 35.10 23.11
CA LYS A 79 11.77 36.10 24.14
C LYS A 79 10.93 37.27 23.61
N GLY A 80 10.93 37.49 22.27
CA GLY A 80 10.14 38.53 21.63
C GLY A 80 8.69 38.22 21.32
N LEU A 81 8.24 36.96 21.45
CA LEU A 81 6.90 36.49 21.08
C LEU A 81 5.94 36.26 22.24
N LYS A 82 6.30 36.70 23.46
CA LYS A 82 5.42 36.65 24.64
C LYS A 82 4.63 37.95 24.79
N GLY A 83 3.61 38.14 23.96
CA GLY A 83 2.75 39.31 24.10
C GLY A 83 1.66 39.36 23.03
N GLY A 84 0.77 38.38 23.00
CA GLY A 84 -0.42 38.44 22.16
C GLY A 84 -1.47 37.47 22.70
N ALA A 85 -2.45 38.02 23.41
CA ALA A 85 -3.52 37.28 24.04
C ALA A 85 -4.30 36.43 23.04
N ALA A 86 -4.54 35.20 23.43
CA ALA A 86 -5.33 34.21 22.74
C ALA A 86 -6.80 34.68 22.59
N SER A 87 -7.22 34.80 21.35
CA SER A 87 -8.61 34.63 20.97
C SER A 87 -8.78 33.18 20.53
N GLY A 88 -9.57 32.40 21.25
CA GLY A 88 -9.85 31.00 20.96
C GLY A 88 -10.61 30.85 19.65
N GLY A 89 -9.87 30.66 18.57
CA GLY A 89 -10.36 30.11 17.32
C GLY A 89 -9.92 28.65 17.27
N ALA A 90 -10.85 27.73 17.08
CA ALA A 90 -10.53 26.36 16.74
C ALA A 90 -9.60 26.40 15.52
N THR A 91 -8.33 26.10 15.71
CA THR A 91 -7.38 25.93 14.63
C THR A 91 -7.77 24.68 13.88
N SER A 92 -8.56 24.84 12.80
CA SER A 92 -8.71 23.76 11.83
C SER A 92 -7.29 23.47 11.35
N ASP A 93 -6.81 22.28 11.60
CA ASP A 93 -5.46 21.84 11.19
C ASP A 93 -5.30 21.74 9.66
N GLY A 94 -6.25 22.33 8.92
CA GLY A 94 -6.24 22.42 7.46
C GLY A 94 -6.49 21.12 6.72
N ALA A 95 -6.79 20.02 7.42
CA ALA A 95 -7.09 18.75 6.78
C ALA A 95 -8.59 18.55 6.63
N ASP A 96 -9.04 18.37 5.39
CA ASP A 96 -10.45 18.16 5.05
C ASP A 96 -10.95 16.78 5.47
N ALA A 97 -12.18 16.69 5.92
CA ALA A 97 -12.88 15.42 6.03
C ALA A 97 -13.22 14.87 4.63
N PRO A 98 -13.36 13.54 4.45
CA PRO A 98 -13.81 12.96 3.19
C PRO A 98 -15.16 13.54 2.75
N GLN A 99 -15.24 13.96 1.49
CA GLN A 99 -16.45 14.48 0.87
C GLN A 99 -16.72 13.72 -0.45
N PRO A 100 -17.22 12.47 -0.37
CA PRO A 100 -17.43 11.67 -1.55
C PRO A 100 -18.54 12.24 -2.43
N THR A 101 -18.34 12.24 -3.74
CA THR A 101 -19.36 12.56 -4.74
C THR A 101 -20.49 11.52 -4.76
N ALA A 102 -21.59 11.79 -5.46
CA ALA A 102 -22.65 10.81 -5.66
C ALA A 102 -22.14 9.54 -6.37
N GLY A 103 -21.29 9.69 -7.39
CA GLY A 103 -20.66 8.57 -8.10
C GLY A 103 -19.80 7.71 -7.20
N GLN A 104 -18.94 8.34 -6.39
CA GLN A 104 -18.06 7.65 -5.43
C GLN A 104 -18.84 6.88 -4.36
N ARG A 105 -19.93 7.46 -3.84
CA ARG A 105 -20.84 6.75 -2.91
C ARG A 105 -21.53 5.58 -3.58
N ALA A 106 -22.03 5.78 -4.81
CA ALA A 106 -22.71 4.73 -5.57
C ALA A 106 -21.76 3.56 -5.88
N ALA A 107 -20.50 3.83 -6.18
CA ALA A 107 -19.50 2.81 -6.54
C ALA A 107 -19.20 1.83 -5.39
N VAL A 108 -19.39 2.23 -4.14
CA VAL A 108 -19.22 1.37 -2.94
C VAL A 108 -20.54 1.03 -2.25
N ALA A 109 -21.68 1.54 -2.74
CA ALA A 109 -23.00 1.24 -2.19
C ALA A 109 -23.30 -0.26 -2.27
N GLY A 110 -23.78 -0.86 -1.16
CA GLY A 110 -24.01 -2.31 -1.09
C GLY A 110 -22.72 -3.14 -1.16
N GLY A 111 -21.57 -2.51 -0.95
CA GLY A 111 -20.28 -3.16 -0.87
C GLY A 111 -20.14 -4.08 0.32
N GLN A 112 -18.96 -4.63 0.49
CA GLN A 112 -18.59 -5.49 1.61
C GLN A 112 -17.49 -4.82 2.44
N THR A 113 -17.41 -5.18 3.72
CA THR A 113 -16.33 -4.69 4.59
C THR A 113 -15.04 -5.47 4.32
N ALA A 114 -13.98 -4.74 3.97
CA ALA A 114 -12.62 -5.23 3.94
C ALA A 114 -11.96 -4.84 5.26
N GLU A 115 -11.71 -5.79 6.14
CA GLU A 115 -11.17 -5.55 7.47
C GLU A 115 -9.76 -6.12 7.62
N TRP A 116 -8.87 -5.30 8.16
CA TRP A 116 -7.55 -5.69 8.63
C TRP A 116 -7.54 -5.68 10.17
N GLY A 117 -8.10 -6.73 10.77
CA GLY A 117 -8.34 -6.80 12.21
C GLY A 117 -7.09 -6.62 13.08
N GLN A 118 -5.89 -7.04 12.60
CA GLN A 118 -4.63 -6.85 13.34
C GLN A 118 -4.27 -5.37 13.52
N GLN A 119 -4.71 -4.52 12.60
CA GLN A 119 -4.45 -3.08 12.61
C GLN A 119 -5.70 -2.27 12.92
N GLU A 120 -6.86 -2.91 13.10
CA GLU A 120 -8.13 -2.23 13.31
C GLU A 120 -8.40 -1.16 12.27
N ILE A 121 -8.15 -1.49 10.99
CA ILE A 121 -8.46 -0.64 9.85
C ILE A 121 -9.47 -1.34 8.98
N SER A 122 -10.49 -0.62 8.54
CA SER A 122 -11.52 -1.17 7.65
C SER A 122 -11.88 -0.22 6.51
N TRP A 123 -12.44 -0.80 5.45
CA TRP A 123 -12.90 -0.11 4.25
C TRP A 123 -14.19 -0.75 3.75
N THR A 124 -15.06 0.05 3.12
CA THR A 124 -16.13 -0.47 2.27
C THR A 124 -15.58 -0.63 0.86
N VAL A 125 -15.50 -1.88 0.38
CA VAL A 125 -15.05 -2.18 -0.99
C VAL A 125 -16.22 -2.70 -1.82
N PRO A 126 -16.23 -2.50 -3.16
CA PRO A 126 -17.28 -3.07 -4.03
C PRO A 126 -17.43 -4.57 -3.82
N GLN A 127 -18.66 -5.09 -3.91
CA GLN A 127 -19.05 -6.47 -3.56
C GLN A 127 -18.19 -7.55 -4.24
N LYS A 128 -17.71 -7.30 -5.46
CA LYS A 128 -16.92 -8.28 -6.23
C LYS A 128 -15.42 -8.27 -5.94
N TRP A 129 -14.94 -7.32 -5.13
CA TRP A 129 -13.52 -7.29 -4.75
C TRP A 129 -13.21 -8.46 -3.83
N LYS A 130 -11.99 -8.95 -3.89
CA LYS A 130 -11.55 -10.09 -3.09
C LYS A 130 -10.27 -9.79 -2.34
N LYS A 131 -10.16 -10.34 -1.15
CA LYS A 131 -8.94 -10.32 -0.37
C LYS A 131 -7.86 -11.12 -1.10
N PHE A 132 -6.71 -10.50 -1.27
CA PHE A 132 -5.56 -11.12 -1.91
C PHE A 132 -4.50 -11.51 -0.89
N ASN A 133 -4.22 -10.64 0.08
CA ASN A 133 -3.25 -10.86 1.14
C ASN A 133 -3.64 -10.11 2.42
N ALA A 134 -3.24 -10.63 3.59
CA ALA A 134 -3.29 -9.93 4.87
C ALA A 134 -2.19 -10.46 5.78
N GLU A 135 -1.17 -9.67 5.96
CA GLU A 135 -0.02 -9.93 6.84
C GLU A 135 0.02 -8.86 7.96
N SER A 136 0.99 -8.97 8.85
CA SER A 136 1.12 -8.04 9.98
C SER A 136 1.38 -6.59 9.57
N GLN A 137 2.05 -6.38 8.42
CA GLN A 137 2.46 -5.05 7.94
C GLN A 137 1.90 -4.70 6.57
N SER A 138 1.16 -5.61 5.91
CA SER A 138 0.57 -5.38 4.60
C SER A 138 -0.79 -6.05 4.45
N PHE A 139 -1.67 -5.37 3.72
CA PHE A 139 -3.02 -5.81 3.43
C PHE A 139 -3.38 -5.47 2.00
N MET A 140 -3.99 -6.43 1.28
CA MET A 140 -4.33 -6.23 -0.12
C MET A 140 -5.69 -6.81 -0.47
N TRP A 141 -6.48 -6.01 -1.21
CA TRP A 141 -7.70 -6.41 -1.88
C TRP A 141 -7.64 -6.04 -3.36
N ARG A 142 -8.39 -6.76 -4.19
CA ARG A 142 -8.35 -6.56 -5.62
C ARG A 142 -9.73 -6.70 -6.24
N SER A 143 -10.03 -5.84 -7.22
CA SER A 143 -11.22 -6.00 -8.08
C SER A 143 -11.11 -7.26 -8.94
N PRO A 144 -12.23 -7.80 -9.46
CA PRO A 144 -12.18 -8.81 -10.52
C PRO A 144 -11.39 -8.30 -11.73
N GLY A 145 -10.86 -9.23 -12.50
CA GLY A 145 -10.07 -8.94 -13.70
C GLY A 145 -8.63 -9.40 -13.57
N SER A 146 -7.89 -9.35 -14.66
CA SER A 146 -6.47 -9.72 -14.71
C SER A 146 -5.61 -8.48 -14.89
N TRP A 147 -5.68 -7.86 -16.05
CA TRP A 147 -4.88 -6.69 -16.42
C TRP A 147 -5.58 -5.36 -16.11
N ASP A 148 -6.90 -5.38 -16.10
CA ASP A 148 -7.79 -4.26 -15.83
C ASP A 148 -8.15 -4.10 -14.34
N ALA A 149 -7.59 -4.91 -13.47
CA ALA A 149 -7.95 -4.88 -12.06
C ALA A 149 -7.42 -3.65 -11.32
N ALA A 150 -8.27 -3.10 -10.44
CA ALA A 150 -7.85 -2.17 -9.41
C ALA A 150 -7.42 -2.91 -8.13
N SER A 151 -6.49 -2.35 -7.39
CA SER A 151 -5.98 -2.91 -6.14
C SER A 151 -6.01 -1.89 -5.03
N LEU A 152 -6.46 -2.29 -3.85
CA LEU A 152 -6.23 -1.60 -2.57
C LEU A 152 -5.03 -2.26 -1.91
N ILE A 153 -4.02 -1.48 -1.62
CA ILE A 153 -2.79 -1.93 -0.96
C ILE A 153 -2.56 -1.01 0.23
N VAL A 154 -2.44 -1.59 1.41
CA VAL A 154 -2.21 -0.85 2.64
C VAL A 154 -0.97 -1.38 3.31
N SER A 155 -0.14 -0.48 3.81
CA SER A 155 1.02 -0.83 4.62
C SER A 155 1.08 0.03 5.87
N VAL A 156 1.61 -0.56 6.93
CA VAL A 156 1.83 0.07 8.22
C VAL A 156 3.26 -0.20 8.66
N ALA A 157 3.96 0.85 9.07
CA ALA A 157 5.32 0.75 9.61
C ALA A 157 5.39 1.41 10.98
N PRO A 158 5.97 0.77 12.00
CA PRO A 158 6.20 1.39 13.29
C PRO A 158 7.23 2.53 13.17
N MET A 159 6.99 3.61 13.91
CA MET A 159 7.87 4.78 13.96
C MET A 159 8.33 5.02 15.39
N ALA A 160 9.45 5.74 15.55
CA ALA A 160 9.86 6.21 16.86
C ALA A 160 8.79 7.14 17.47
N ALA A 161 8.61 7.09 18.79
CA ALA A 161 7.58 7.88 19.46
C ALA A 161 7.77 9.40 19.26
N ASP A 162 9.01 9.85 19.18
CA ASP A 162 9.42 11.24 18.97
C ASP A 162 9.53 11.62 17.48
N PHE A 163 9.13 10.72 16.56
CA PHE A 163 9.20 11.02 15.13
C PHE A 163 8.36 12.26 14.78
N PRO A 164 8.93 13.25 14.06
CA PRO A 164 8.28 14.51 13.76
C PRO A 164 7.26 14.36 12.61
N ALA A 165 6.13 13.71 12.87
CA ALA A 165 5.12 13.34 11.90
C ALA A 165 4.58 14.53 11.09
N GLU A 166 4.26 15.65 11.76
CA GLU A 166 3.75 16.86 11.09
C GLU A 166 4.76 17.47 10.11
N VAL A 167 6.03 17.54 10.52
CA VAL A 167 7.10 18.06 9.64
C VAL A 167 7.30 17.16 8.43
N SER A 168 7.23 15.85 8.63
CA SER A 168 7.31 14.87 7.56
C SER A 168 6.14 15.00 6.58
N LEU A 169 4.90 15.10 7.08
CA LEU A 169 3.72 15.29 6.23
C LEU A 169 3.77 16.62 5.45
N GLN A 170 4.21 17.70 6.09
CA GLN A 170 4.40 18.98 5.41
C GLN A 170 5.42 18.84 4.27
N GLY A 171 6.52 18.15 4.50
CA GLY A 171 7.53 17.87 3.49
C GLY A 171 6.97 17.10 2.29
N TYR A 172 6.15 16.07 2.53
CA TYR A 172 5.46 15.33 1.47
C TYR A 172 4.49 16.23 0.69
N TYR A 173 3.63 16.96 1.40
CA TYR A 173 2.66 17.88 0.80
C TYR A 173 3.35 18.88 -0.14
N ASP A 174 4.39 19.55 0.34
CA ASP A 174 5.12 20.56 -0.42
C ASP A 174 5.86 19.96 -1.61
N SER A 175 6.42 18.76 -1.45
CA SER A 175 7.11 18.04 -2.52
C SER A 175 6.15 17.65 -3.64
N PHE A 176 5.02 17.01 -3.30
CA PHE A 176 4.05 16.55 -4.29
C PHE A 176 3.36 17.73 -4.99
N ARG A 177 3.03 18.78 -4.26
CA ARG A 177 2.38 19.97 -4.82
C ARG A 177 3.27 20.75 -5.80
N ARG A 178 4.59 20.67 -5.66
CA ARG A 178 5.53 21.29 -6.59
C ARG A 178 5.60 20.56 -7.93
N ASP A 179 5.46 19.25 -7.93
CA ASP A 179 5.55 18.41 -9.13
C ASP A 179 4.16 18.18 -9.74
N ARG A 180 3.61 19.23 -10.38
CA ARG A 180 2.28 19.19 -11.02
C ARG A 180 2.24 18.32 -12.28
N GLN A 181 3.38 17.97 -12.84
CA GLN A 181 3.42 17.06 -13.99
C GLN A 181 3.14 15.62 -13.54
N LYS A 182 3.66 15.26 -12.37
CA LYS A 182 3.49 13.93 -11.80
C LYS A 182 2.21 13.76 -10.99
N TYR A 183 1.76 14.80 -10.29
CA TYR A 183 0.62 14.75 -9.39
C TYR A 183 -0.50 15.67 -9.84
N ALA A 184 -1.61 15.09 -10.28
CA ALA A 184 -2.78 15.84 -10.74
C ALA A 184 -3.60 16.42 -9.59
N GLU A 185 -3.55 15.78 -8.40
CA GLU A 185 -4.22 16.25 -7.19
C GLU A 185 -3.32 16.02 -5.98
N VAL A 186 -3.24 17.02 -5.10
CA VAL A 186 -2.55 16.92 -3.80
C VAL A 186 -3.34 17.75 -2.79
N ARG A 187 -3.75 17.13 -1.69
CA ARG A 187 -4.45 17.82 -0.61
C ARG A 187 -4.25 17.17 0.76
N TRP A 188 -4.51 17.94 1.79
CA TRP A 188 -4.65 17.42 3.13
C TRP A 188 -5.97 16.67 3.25
N LEU A 189 -5.96 15.50 3.85
CA LEU A 189 -7.15 14.68 4.05
C LEU A 189 -7.06 13.92 5.37
N ARG A 190 -8.14 13.97 6.16
CA ARG A 190 -8.28 13.22 7.39
C ARG A 190 -9.01 11.92 7.12
N LEU A 191 -8.42 10.78 7.46
CA LEU A 191 -9.06 9.46 7.36
C LEU A 191 -9.04 8.77 8.72
N GLY A 192 -10.17 8.24 9.17
CA GLY A 192 -10.28 7.54 10.46
C GLY A 192 -9.70 8.35 11.63
N GLY A 193 -9.89 9.68 11.65
CA GLY A 193 -9.29 10.55 12.66
C GLY A 193 -7.86 11.00 12.39
N ALA A 194 -7.07 10.25 11.62
CA ALA A 194 -5.68 10.54 11.32
C ALA A 194 -5.53 11.59 10.20
N LYS A 195 -4.67 12.60 10.41
CA LYS A 195 -4.30 13.58 9.40
C LYS A 195 -3.28 12.99 8.44
N GLY A 196 -3.42 13.27 7.15
CA GLY A 196 -2.48 12.83 6.14
C GLY A 196 -2.52 13.66 4.86
N VAL A 197 -1.70 13.28 3.92
CA VAL A 197 -1.62 13.86 2.58
C VAL A 197 -2.17 12.86 1.58
N MET A 198 -3.22 13.26 0.86
CA MET A 198 -3.76 12.53 -0.27
C MET A 198 -3.21 13.10 -1.56
N PHE A 199 -2.87 12.23 -2.49
CA PHE A 199 -2.47 12.62 -3.83
C PHE A 199 -2.93 11.60 -4.87
N ARG A 200 -3.22 12.11 -6.07
CA ARG A 200 -3.51 11.32 -7.27
C ARG A 200 -2.44 11.61 -8.31
N GLU A 201 -1.83 10.57 -8.84
CA GLU A 201 -0.88 10.70 -9.94
C GLU A 201 -1.58 11.18 -11.22
N ALA A 202 -0.87 11.93 -12.04
CA ALA A 202 -1.28 12.22 -13.41
C ALA A 202 -1.31 10.92 -14.24
N ALA A 203 -1.98 10.95 -15.39
CA ALA A 203 -1.94 9.83 -16.31
C ALA A 203 -0.49 9.53 -16.71
N PRO A 204 -0.06 8.25 -16.66
CA PRO A 204 1.31 7.90 -17.03
C PRO A 204 1.51 8.03 -18.55
N GLU A 205 2.76 8.26 -18.97
CA GLU A 205 3.12 8.33 -20.41
C GLU A 205 2.78 7.02 -21.13
N LYS A 206 3.02 5.89 -20.48
CA LYS A 206 2.67 4.57 -21.02
C LYS A 206 1.36 4.10 -20.40
N PRO A 207 0.32 3.83 -21.20
CA PRO A 207 -1.00 3.44 -20.70
C PRO A 207 -1.02 2.20 -19.80
N ASP A 208 -0.03 1.32 -19.96
CA ASP A 208 0.11 0.09 -19.15
C ASP A 208 0.85 0.32 -17.82
N ASP A 209 1.51 1.46 -17.65
CA ASP A 209 2.13 1.81 -16.38
C ASP A 209 1.06 2.07 -15.31
N PRO A 210 1.35 1.81 -14.03
CA PRO A 210 0.39 2.03 -12.97
C PRO A 210 0.13 3.51 -12.73
N GLN A 211 -1.13 3.86 -12.49
CA GLN A 211 -1.56 5.15 -11.95
C GLN A 211 -2.15 4.94 -10.57
N ARG A 212 -1.89 5.86 -9.63
CA ARG A 212 -2.19 5.70 -8.21
C ARG A 212 -3.02 6.85 -7.67
N LEU A 213 -3.95 6.50 -6.79
CA LEU A 213 -4.55 7.35 -5.78
C LEU A 213 -4.00 6.89 -4.44
N GLN A 214 -3.37 7.77 -3.68
CA GLN A 214 -2.68 7.37 -2.46
C GLN A 214 -2.92 8.37 -1.34
N TRP A 215 -2.99 7.86 -0.12
CA TRP A 215 -2.96 8.62 1.11
C TRP A 215 -1.83 8.12 1.99
N ILE A 216 -1.12 9.06 2.60
CA ILE A 216 -0.07 8.81 3.58
C ILE A 216 -0.35 9.61 4.84
N GLY A 217 -0.17 9.00 6.00
CA GLY A 217 -0.44 9.65 7.28
C GLY A 217 0.27 8.97 8.44
N TYR A 218 0.09 9.54 9.61
CA TYR A 218 0.55 8.95 10.86
C TYR A 218 -0.61 8.82 11.82
N ARG A 219 -0.61 7.73 12.59
CA ARG A 219 -1.54 7.52 13.71
C ARG A 219 -0.80 7.03 14.93
N ASP A 220 -1.37 7.24 16.08
CA ASP A 220 -0.99 6.54 17.29
C ASP A 220 -1.95 5.37 17.48
N TYR A 221 -1.43 4.15 17.54
CA TYR A 221 -2.22 2.94 17.67
C TYR A 221 -1.63 2.07 18.78
N LYS A 222 -2.42 1.84 19.85
CA LYS A 222 -2.00 1.06 21.03
C LYS A 222 -0.67 1.56 21.62
N GLY A 223 -0.49 2.87 21.66
CA GLY A 223 0.73 3.50 22.17
C GLY A 223 1.94 3.48 21.23
N GLN A 224 1.77 2.99 20.02
CA GLN A 224 2.83 2.96 19.00
C GLN A 224 2.49 3.94 17.88
N LYS A 225 3.40 4.88 17.60
CA LYS A 225 3.31 5.72 16.41
C LYS A 225 3.53 4.87 15.16
N GLN A 226 2.61 5.00 14.21
CA GLN A 226 2.65 4.24 12.95
C GLN A 226 2.58 5.18 11.74
N TYR A 227 3.42 4.92 10.76
CA TYR A 227 3.27 5.43 9.39
C TYR A 227 2.33 4.54 8.63
N VAL A 228 1.28 5.09 8.04
CA VAL A 228 0.24 4.37 7.31
C VAL A 228 0.23 4.85 5.88
N THR A 229 0.26 3.91 4.94
CA THR A 229 0.08 4.18 3.51
C THR A 229 -1.12 3.41 3.01
N ILE A 230 -2.06 4.11 2.37
CA ILE A 230 -3.20 3.53 1.66
C ILE A 230 -3.05 3.87 0.19
N MET A 231 -2.90 2.87 -0.65
CA MET A 231 -2.71 3.03 -2.08
C MET A 231 -3.78 2.27 -2.85
N LEU A 232 -4.45 2.96 -3.75
CA LEU A 232 -5.33 2.38 -4.75
C LEU A 232 -4.69 2.58 -6.11
N ALA A 233 -4.58 1.51 -6.89
CA ALA A 233 -3.85 1.53 -8.14
C ALA A 233 -4.52 0.66 -9.21
N SER A 234 -4.40 1.07 -10.46
CA SER A 234 -4.67 0.26 -11.65
C SER A 234 -3.70 0.65 -12.76
N GLN A 235 -3.71 -0.05 -13.89
CA GLN A 235 -3.03 0.48 -15.09
C GLN A 235 -3.68 1.80 -15.51
N GLY A 236 -2.89 2.74 -16.04
CA GLY A 236 -3.35 4.09 -16.38
C GLY A 236 -4.53 4.11 -17.35
N LYS A 237 -4.53 3.21 -18.34
CA LYS A 237 -5.64 3.07 -19.32
C LYS A 237 -6.98 2.65 -18.70
N TYR A 238 -6.97 2.05 -17.51
CA TYR A 238 -8.17 1.62 -16.79
C TYR A 238 -8.46 2.47 -15.55
N PHE A 239 -7.59 3.43 -15.22
CA PHE A 239 -7.73 4.22 -14.00
C PHE A 239 -9.07 4.95 -13.93
N ALA A 240 -9.46 5.63 -15.01
CA ALA A 240 -10.73 6.37 -15.07
C ALA A 240 -11.95 5.46 -14.86
N GLN A 241 -11.89 4.20 -15.29
CA GLN A 241 -12.96 3.22 -15.07
C GLN A 241 -13.14 2.88 -13.59
N HIS A 242 -12.07 2.92 -12.81
CA HIS A 242 -12.05 2.55 -11.40
C HIS A 242 -12.02 3.75 -10.45
N GLU A 243 -11.86 4.97 -10.97
CA GLU A 243 -11.59 6.17 -10.17
C GLU A 243 -12.63 6.39 -9.08
N ASP A 244 -13.93 6.36 -9.41
CA ASP A 244 -15.00 6.53 -8.41
C ASP A 244 -14.98 5.45 -7.33
N ALA A 245 -14.73 4.20 -7.70
CA ALA A 245 -14.61 3.11 -6.73
C ALA A 245 -13.38 3.27 -5.83
N MET A 246 -12.24 3.70 -6.38
CA MET A 246 -11.03 3.95 -5.62
C MET A 246 -11.23 5.07 -4.60
N TYR A 247 -11.80 6.21 -5.01
CA TYR A 247 -12.12 7.30 -4.07
C TYR A 247 -13.15 6.87 -3.02
N GLY A 248 -14.21 6.14 -3.43
CA GLY A 248 -15.19 5.60 -2.50
C GLY A 248 -14.58 4.70 -1.44
N VAL A 249 -13.69 3.79 -1.83
CA VAL A 249 -12.94 2.92 -0.92
C VAL A 249 -12.04 3.75 -0.01
N LEU A 250 -11.26 4.70 -0.55
CA LEU A 250 -10.38 5.56 0.25
C LEU A 250 -11.16 6.34 1.32
N TYR A 251 -12.28 6.95 0.93
CA TYR A 251 -13.08 7.78 1.83
C TYR A 251 -13.89 6.99 2.86
N SER A 252 -14.06 5.70 2.64
CA SER A 252 -14.69 4.81 3.62
C SER A 252 -13.72 4.25 4.66
N THR A 253 -12.46 4.73 4.67
CA THR A 253 -11.46 4.27 5.63
C THR A 253 -11.86 4.61 7.06
N GLU A 254 -11.91 3.59 7.89
CA GLU A 254 -12.04 3.69 9.35
C GLU A 254 -10.78 3.15 10.01
N MET A 255 -10.32 3.77 11.08
CA MET A 255 -9.12 3.36 11.82
C MET A 255 -9.45 3.33 13.31
N GLY A 256 -9.09 2.21 13.97
CA GLY A 256 -9.11 2.12 15.44
C GLY A 256 -8.03 3.01 16.07
N GLU A 257 -8.29 3.43 17.31
CA GLU A 257 -7.41 4.26 18.16
C GLU A 257 -6.38 3.41 18.94
#